data_1a359075b4f8564a64ea4841382c99e3
#
_entry.id   1a359075b4f8564a64ea4841382c99e3
#
_cell.length_a   1.000
_cell.length_b   1.000
_cell.length_c   1.000
_cell.angle_alpha   90.00
_cell.angle_beta   90.00
_cell.angle_gamma   90.00
#
_symmetry.space_group_name_H-M   'P 1'
#
loop_
_entity.id
_entity.type
_entity.pdbx_description
1 polymer ?
#
loop_
_entity_poly.entity_id
_entity_poly.type
_entity_poly.pdbx_seq_one_letter_code
_entity_poly.pdbx_strand_id
1 'polypeptide(L)'
;ATWCGPCRMEIPEFNELQKSYHEKGLEILGISVSDNKKQLKNFTKSFSVDYPMLYGSAKVINKIMQDYGGVYAVPSSFLVGKNGSIVWSYPGAILKNYDPQTFADLVYKIEKELVIE
;
A
#
# COMPACT_ATOMS: atom_id res chain seq x y z
N ALA A 1 5.89 -5.70 -5.27
CA ALA A 1 6.66 -6.47 -6.26
C ALA A 1 5.81 -7.57 -6.86
N THR A 2 5.82 -7.69 -8.20
CA THR A 2 4.97 -8.68 -8.90
C THR A 2 5.32 -10.13 -8.57
N TRP A 3 6.57 -10.38 -8.16
CA TRP A 3 7.05 -11.71 -7.78
C TRP A 3 6.71 -12.09 -6.33
N CYS A 4 6.20 -11.16 -5.57
CA CYS A 4 5.99 -11.32 -4.13
C CYS A 4 4.59 -11.90 -3.86
N GLY A 5 4.53 -13.13 -3.37
CA GLY A 5 3.27 -13.80 -3.05
C GLY A 5 2.42 -13.06 -2.02
N PRO A 6 2.97 -12.73 -0.84
CA PRO A 6 2.22 -11.96 0.16
C PRO A 6 1.75 -10.59 -0.33
N CYS A 7 2.53 -9.94 -1.21
CA CYS A 7 2.12 -8.67 -1.81
C CYS A 7 0.86 -8.86 -2.65
N ARG A 8 0.81 -9.94 -3.44
CA ARG A 8 -0.36 -10.25 -4.27
C ARG A 8 -1.58 -10.58 -3.42
N MET A 9 -1.38 -11.26 -2.29
CA MET A 9 -2.47 -11.62 -1.38
C MET A 9 -3.09 -10.38 -0.72
N GLU A 10 -2.32 -9.32 -0.53
CA GLU A 10 -2.77 -8.08 0.11
C GLU A 10 -3.60 -7.20 -0.82
N ILE A 11 -3.39 -7.29 -2.14
CA ILE A 11 -4.05 -6.40 -3.11
C ILE A 11 -5.58 -6.41 -2.97
N PRO A 12 -6.27 -7.55 -2.86
CA PRO A 12 -7.72 -7.55 -2.68
C PRO A 12 -8.19 -6.79 -1.43
N GLU A 13 -7.42 -6.85 -0.35
CA GLU A 13 -7.74 -6.09 0.87
C GLU A 13 -7.67 -4.58 0.60
N PHE A 14 -6.64 -4.13 -0.10
CA PHE A 14 -6.47 -2.73 -0.45
C PHE A 14 -7.48 -2.27 -1.50
N ASN A 15 -7.88 -3.14 -2.44
CA ASN A 15 -8.97 -2.84 -3.36
C ASN A 15 -10.27 -2.54 -2.60
N GLU A 16 -10.57 -3.32 -1.56
CA GLU A 16 -11.75 -3.08 -0.72
C GLU A 16 -11.65 -1.75 0.03
N LEU A 17 -10.49 -1.42 0.57
CA LEU A 17 -10.28 -0.14 1.24
C LEU A 17 -10.41 1.03 0.27
N GLN A 18 -9.87 0.90 -0.93
CA GLN A 18 -10.00 1.92 -1.98
C GLN A 18 -11.47 2.14 -2.31
N LYS A 19 -12.22 1.07 -2.50
CA LYS A 19 -13.64 1.13 -2.81
C LYS A 19 -14.45 1.80 -1.70
N SER A 20 -14.13 1.49 -0.45
CA SER A 20 -14.89 1.98 0.71
C SER A 20 -14.58 3.42 1.07
N TYR A 21 -13.33 3.86 0.88
CA TYR A 21 -12.87 5.13 1.45
C TYR A 21 -12.35 6.15 0.44
N HIS A 22 -12.19 5.79 -0.82
CA HIS A 22 -11.63 6.72 -1.82
C HIS A 22 -12.44 8.02 -1.88
N GLU A 23 -13.76 7.91 -1.96
CA GLU A 23 -14.63 9.09 -2.03
C GLU A 23 -14.61 9.90 -0.74
N LYS A 24 -14.18 9.30 0.36
CA LYS A 24 -14.07 9.97 1.66
C LYS A 24 -12.71 10.64 1.87
N GLY A 25 -11.77 10.44 0.93
CA GLY A 25 -10.48 11.10 0.95
C GLY A 25 -9.28 10.19 1.07
N LEU A 26 -9.44 8.86 1.08
CA LEU A 26 -8.32 7.94 1.08
C LEU A 26 -7.75 7.80 -0.33
N GLU A 27 -6.43 7.93 -0.46
CA GLU A 27 -5.71 7.65 -1.69
C GLU A 27 -4.68 6.55 -1.42
N ILE A 28 -4.78 5.44 -2.15
CA ILE A 28 -3.83 4.34 -2.04
C ILE A 28 -2.87 4.40 -3.23
N LEU A 29 -1.58 4.29 -2.96
CA LEU A 29 -0.56 4.21 -3.98
C LEU A 29 0.25 2.94 -3.75
N GLY A 30 0.35 2.09 -4.76
CA GLY A 30 1.25 0.95 -4.74
C GLY A 30 2.57 1.33 -5.39
N ILE A 31 3.68 1.08 -4.71
CA ILE A 31 5.02 1.37 -5.23
C ILE A 31 5.77 0.06 -5.37
N SER A 32 6.09 -0.31 -6.62
CA SER A 32 6.91 -1.50 -6.86
C SER A 32 8.36 -1.17 -6.60
N VAL A 33 9.03 -2.02 -5.82
CA VAL A 33 10.44 -1.81 -5.47
C VAL A 33 11.40 -2.33 -6.55
N SER A 34 10.93 -3.16 -7.47
CA SER A 34 11.82 -3.87 -8.40
C SER A 34 11.28 -4.05 -9.82
N ASP A 35 10.01 -3.74 -10.05
CA ASP A 35 9.40 -3.97 -11.37
C ASP A 35 9.53 -2.75 -12.26
N ASN A 36 9.58 -2.99 -13.58
CA ASN A 36 9.51 -1.94 -14.58
C ASN A 36 8.08 -1.80 -15.11
N LYS A 37 7.88 -0.83 -15.99
CA LYS A 37 6.57 -0.53 -16.57
C LYS A 37 5.94 -1.75 -17.26
N LYS A 38 6.74 -2.50 -18.03
CA LYS A 38 6.27 -3.66 -18.77
C LYS A 38 5.79 -4.77 -17.82
N GLN A 39 6.55 -5.02 -16.76
CA GLN A 39 6.20 -6.02 -15.76
C GLN A 39 4.89 -5.65 -15.05
N LEU A 40 4.72 -4.39 -14.68
CA LEU A 40 3.49 -3.92 -14.04
C LEU A 40 2.29 -3.99 -15.00
N LYS A 41 2.47 -3.64 -16.26
CA LYS A 41 1.41 -3.77 -17.27
C LYS A 41 0.96 -5.23 -17.43
N ASN A 42 1.92 -6.15 -17.50
CA ASN A 42 1.61 -7.57 -17.61
C ASN A 42 0.90 -8.08 -16.36
N PHE A 43 1.34 -7.63 -15.20
CA PHE A 43 0.74 -8.00 -13.92
C PHE A 43 -0.74 -7.60 -13.86
N THR A 44 -1.06 -6.37 -14.24
CA THR A 44 -2.43 -5.85 -14.17
C THR A 44 -3.38 -6.48 -15.20
N LYS A 45 -2.87 -7.23 -16.15
CA LYS A 45 -3.71 -8.05 -17.04
C LYS A 45 -4.29 -9.27 -16.31
N SER A 46 -3.59 -9.77 -15.28
CA SER A 46 -3.98 -10.97 -14.54
C SER A 46 -4.53 -10.66 -13.15
N PHE A 47 -4.13 -9.55 -12.56
CA PHE A 47 -4.53 -9.13 -11.21
C PHE A 47 -5.23 -7.78 -11.27
N SER A 48 -6.43 -7.72 -10.70
CA SER A 48 -7.18 -6.47 -10.61
C SER A 48 -6.58 -5.61 -9.48
N VAL A 49 -6.11 -4.41 -9.84
CA VAL A 49 -5.58 -3.44 -8.88
C VAL A 49 -6.31 -2.13 -9.09
N ASP A 50 -7.06 -1.69 -8.07
CA ASP A 50 -7.97 -0.55 -8.17
C ASP A 50 -7.33 0.78 -7.74
N TYR A 51 -6.01 0.82 -7.59
CA TYR A 51 -5.27 2.02 -7.23
C TYR A 51 -4.00 2.12 -8.09
N PRO A 52 -3.39 3.32 -8.19
CA PRO A 52 -2.19 3.50 -9.01
C PRO A 52 -1.03 2.64 -8.56
N MET A 53 -0.36 2.02 -9.53
CA MET A 53 0.85 1.24 -9.32
C MET A 53 2.03 2.01 -9.91
N LEU A 54 2.96 2.40 -9.05
CA LEU A 54 4.08 3.25 -9.40
C LEU A 54 5.37 2.43 -9.51
N TYR A 55 6.29 2.91 -10.32
CA TYR A 55 7.61 2.31 -10.51
C TYR A 55 8.64 3.43 -10.71
N GLY A 56 9.91 3.07 -10.65
CA GLY A 56 10.98 4.05 -10.85
C GLY A 56 12.33 3.36 -10.96
N SER A 57 13.38 4.16 -11.20
CA SER A 57 14.75 3.66 -11.22
C SER A 57 15.14 3.17 -9.81
N ALA A 58 16.16 2.31 -9.74
CA ALA A 58 16.66 1.83 -8.46
C ALA A 58 17.07 2.99 -7.55
N LYS A 59 17.67 4.04 -8.10
CA LYS A 59 18.07 5.22 -7.33
C LYS A 59 16.87 5.92 -6.69
N VAL A 60 15.81 6.13 -7.46
CA VAL A 60 14.58 6.79 -6.98
C VAL A 60 13.89 5.91 -5.93
N ILE A 61 13.76 4.63 -6.19
CA ILE A 61 13.12 3.69 -5.25
C ILE A 61 13.92 3.62 -3.95
N ASN A 62 15.25 3.54 -4.01
CA ASN A 62 16.08 3.51 -2.81
C ASN A 62 15.92 4.78 -1.99
N LYS A 63 15.82 5.95 -2.64
CA LYS A 63 15.60 7.20 -1.94
C LYS A 63 14.24 7.21 -1.23
N ILE A 64 13.18 6.76 -1.90
CA ILE A 64 11.85 6.68 -1.28
C ILE A 64 11.89 5.76 -0.06
N MET A 65 12.53 4.59 -0.19
CA MET A 65 12.63 3.65 0.91
C MET A 65 13.38 4.24 2.10
N GLN A 66 14.43 5.01 1.86
CA GLN A 66 15.18 5.71 2.90
C GLN A 66 14.34 6.82 3.54
N ASP A 67 13.62 7.59 2.73
CA ASP A 67 12.77 8.69 3.22
C ASP A 67 11.66 8.17 4.15
N TYR A 68 11.25 6.92 3.97
CA TYR A 68 10.24 6.27 4.83
C TYR A 68 10.87 5.48 5.98
N GLY A 69 12.14 5.74 6.30
CA GLY A 69 12.80 5.16 7.46
C GLY A 69 13.47 3.81 7.22
N GLY A 70 13.58 3.41 5.95
CA GLY A 70 14.13 2.11 5.56
C GLY A 70 13.05 1.06 5.39
N VAL A 71 13.05 0.42 4.23
CA VAL A 71 12.11 -0.67 3.90
C VAL A 71 12.96 -1.91 3.65
N TYR A 72 12.83 -2.89 4.54
CA TYR A 72 13.69 -4.09 4.53
C TYR A 72 12.94 -5.34 4.07
N ALA A 73 11.64 -5.26 3.90
CA ALA A 73 10.81 -6.38 3.48
C ALA A 73 9.62 -5.87 2.69
N VAL A 74 9.09 -6.72 1.82
CA VAL A 74 7.86 -6.44 1.07
C VAL A 74 6.82 -7.51 1.41
N PRO A 75 5.55 -7.15 1.53
CA PRO A 75 5.04 -5.78 1.45
C PRO A 75 5.32 -4.99 2.73
N SER A 76 5.44 -3.68 2.59
CA SER A 76 5.47 -2.75 3.72
C SER A 76 4.48 -1.64 3.44
N SER A 77 3.75 -1.22 4.45
CA SER A 77 2.69 -0.22 4.30
C SER A 77 2.89 0.93 5.26
N PHE A 78 2.56 2.12 4.79
CA PHE A 78 2.66 3.36 5.55
C PHE A 78 1.37 4.14 5.35
N LEU A 79 0.78 4.61 6.44
CA LEU A 79 -0.35 5.53 6.37
C LEU A 79 0.15 6.94 6.64
N VAL A 80 -0.06 7.83 5.68
CA VAL A 80 0.33 9.22 5.77
C VAL A 80 -0.90 10.05 6.06
N GLY A 81 -0.83 10.87 7.12
CA GLY A 81 -1.92 11.73 7.51
C GLY A 81 -2.05 12.96 6.62
N LYS A 82 -3.10 13.73 6.84
CA LYS A 82 -3.41 14.93 6.05
C LYS A 82 -2.32 15.99 6.10
N ASN A 83 -1.54 16.01 7.17
CA ASN A 83 -0.42 16.94 7.32
C ASN A 83 0.90 16.44 6.72
N GLY A 84 0.90 15.27 6.09
CA GLY A 84 2.10 14.69 5.49
C GLY A 84 2.94 13.83 6.41
N SER A 85 2.54 13.64 7.67
CA SER A 85 3.28 12.81 8.62
C SER A 85 2.83 11.36 8.57
N ILE A 86 3.76 10.42 8.75
CA ILE A 86 3.43 9.00 8.88
C ILE A 86 2.76 8.79 10.23
N VAL A 87 1.51 8.29 10.21
CA VAL A 87 0.74 8.06 11.43
C VAL A 87 0.62 6.59 11.80
N TRP A 88 0.99 5.69 10.88
CA TRP A 88 0.95 4.24 11.11
C TRP A 88 1.79 3.55 10.06
N SER A 89 2.39 2.43 10.41
CA SER A 89 3.15 1.60 9.47
C SER A 89 3.12 0.14 9.90
N TYR A 90 3.30 -0.75 8.91
CA TYR A 90 3.35 -2.18 9.19
C TYR A 90 4.29 -2.88 8.21
N PRO A 91 5.29 -3.62 8.72
CA PRO A 91 6.26 -4.34 7.87
C PRO A 91 5.79 -5.77 7.61
N GLY A 92 4.87 -5.95 6.68
CA GLY A 92 4.34 -7.26 6.34
C GLY A 92 3.00 -7.14 5.65
N ALA A 93 2.46 -8.27 5.19
CA ALA A 93 1.16 -8.31 4.54
C ALA A 93 0.03 -8.09 5.55
N ILE A 94 -0.90 -7.23 5.17
CA ILE A 94 -2.08 -6.95 5.98
C ILE A 94 -3.22 -7.78 5.39
N LEU A 95 -3.53 -8.90 6.06
CA LEU A 95 -4.49 -9.89 5.58
C LEU A 95 -5.57 -10.10 6.63
N LYS A 96 -6.78 -9.66 6.33
CA LYS A 96 -7.91 -9.66 7.24
C LYS A 96 -8.19 -11.04 7.86
N ASN A 97 -8.08 -12.09 7.04
CA ASN A 97 -8.39 -13.44 7.51
C ASN A 97 -7.30 -14.07 8.37
N TYR A 98 -6.06 -13.60 8.24
CA TYR A 98 -4.92 -14.14 9.00
C TYR A 98 -4.60 -13.30 10.23
N ASP A 99 -4.77 -11.99 10.14
CA ASP A 99 -4.49 -11.07 11.24
C ASP A 99 -5.57 -9.97 11.26
N PRO A 100 -6.79 -10.32 11.74
CA PRO A 100 -7.88 -9.37 11.76
C PRO A 100 -7.59 -8.16 12.65
N GLN A 101 -6.74 -8.30 13.67
CA GLN A 101 -6.40 -7.18 14.55
C GLN A 101 -5.60 -6.11 13.82
N THR A 102 -4.58 -6.49 13.07
CA THR A 102 -3.78 -5.53 12.30
C THR A 102 -4.62 -4.84 11.24
N PHE A 103 -5.49 -5.61 10.56
CA PHE A 103 -6.42 -5.03 9.60
C PHE A 103 -7.36 -4.02 10.26
N ALA A 104 -7.92 -4.37 11.42
CA ALA A 104 -8.81 -3.48 12.18
C ALA A 104 -8.08 -2.21 12.63
N ASP A 105 -6.82 -2.34 13.05
CA ASP A 105 -6.00 -1.19 13.44
C ASP A 105 -5.80 -0.22 12.27
N LEU A 106 -5.51 -0.76 11.08
CA LEU A 106 -5.38 0.07 9.88
C LEU A 106 -6.69 0.79 9.56
N VAL A 107 -7.81 0.08 9.57
CA VAL A 107 -9.13 0.67 9.31
C VAL A 107 -9.44 1.77 10.32
N TYR A 108 -9.18 1.51 11.59
CA TYR A 108 -9.38 2.50 12.66
C TYR A 108 -8.56 3.78 12.40
N LYS A 109 -7.30 3.62 12.03
CA LYS A 109 -6.41 4.76 11.75
C LYS A 109 -6.86 5.53 10.51
N ILE A 110 -7.30 4.83 9.46
CA ILE A 110 -7.85 5.47 8.26
C ILE A 110 -9.08 6.30 8.64
N GLU A 111 -10.02 5.69 9.34
CA GLU A 111 -11.26 6.38 9.71
C GLU A 111 -10.98 7.58 10.60
N LYS A 112 -10.05 7.45 11.53
CA LYS A 112 -9.66 8.54 12.41
C LYS A 112 -9.07 9.72 11.62
N GLU A 113 -8.24 9.46 10.60
CA GLU A 113 -7.66 10.51 9.76
C GLU A 113 -8.69 11.15 8.83
N LEU A 114 -9.75 10.42 8.48
CA LEU A 114 -10.81 10.91 7.61
C LEU A 114 -11.92 11.65 8.36
N VAL A 115 -11.88 11.66 9.68
CA VAL A 115 -12.92 12.34 10.48
C VAL A 115 -12.94 13.82 10.13
N ILE A 116 -14.13 14.30 9.79
CA ILE A 116 -14.39 15.70 9.49
C ILE A 116 -15.35 16.20 10.56
N GLU A 117 -14.93 17.20 11.25
CA GLU A 117 -15.74 17.83 12.29
C GLU A 117 -16.76 18.80 11.72
#